data_096df4e6e6d592a30fac25e7dadf9172
#
_entry.id   096df4e6e6d592a30fac25e7dadf9172
#
_cell.length_a   1.000
_cell.length_b   1.000
_cell.length_c   1.000
_cell.angle_alpha   90.00
_cell.angle_beta   90.00
_cell.angle_gamma   90.00
#
_symmetry.space_group_name_H-M   'P 1'
#
loop_
_entity.id
_entity.type
_entity.pdbx_description
1 polymer ?
#
loop_
_entity_poly.entity_id
_entity_poly.type
_entity_poly.pdbx_seq_one_letter_code
_entity_poly.pdbx_strand_id
1 'polypeptide(L)'
;MTVKERIWQQKERKGVRRWNEMRRMIIPFALGVLLVGLYLMPPVTAEAAGRSVAITSAQISGSDVLLSIAASQIPSTDDGKYYIYADEVWQDGTAGALVATVKTGKSVSAGFPLKFNEVGSNLSRKFIVAVKKNGKLVQVSDEHYITNPEACATAAGVRNDHGIKGLLADPERLYTGEIEDLGIEQVTYNINVGGIVGETDDPAYPTTYFTYNGQTYAFNTAALLEYDNLFQHYTNLGLQITVNLLNDKDSDAMDLIHPKARDSHVCPGYAFNTAEQEGSEHLEAIAYFLGSRYSGGQGYGQVDNWIVGNEVNARTEWYYTSSTDLDENVNNYHKAFRVFYNGLKAGNATCRVYNSIDQEWGRKSNPGCFLSKEYLDQFNYYVNREGNIDWGLSFHPYDSPLYDPYAWLGLERWVHKDVTTPYITMQNLYILTDYMHQSEFLSPSGEVRSISLSEIGFTSYFGDDLQCASVAYGYLQAAANPDIDSFMLYRQTDHAKEIESRIAQGLVDVNGNKKPAYDYYKYIDTDQAQVYKDKASAIMGMDIDALIGNREFPTRTWTGYSD
;
A
#
# COMPACT_ATOMS: atom_id res chain seq x y z
N MET A 1 -9.88 -17.12 -32.00
CA MET A 1 -10.05 -16.57 -30.66
C MET A 1 -8.97 -17.21 -29.79
N THR A 2 -8.01 -16.42 -29.35
CA THR A 2 -6.92 -16.90 -28.50
C THR A 2 -7.44 -17.16 -27.07
N VAL A 3 -6.72 -17.95 -26.27
CA VAL A 3 -7.06 -18.19 -24.87
C VAL A 3 -7.16 -16.86 -24.10
N LYS A 4 -6.33 -15.86 -24.45
CA LYS A 4 -6.39 -14.47 -23.93
C LYS A 4 -7.75 -13.80 -24.16
N GLU A 5 -8.33 -13.91 -25.35
CA GLU A 5 -9.64 -13.33 -25.66
C GLU A 5 -10.78 -13.98 -24.89
N ARG A 6 -10.67 -15.27 -24.55
CA ARG A 6 -11.69 -15.98 -23.76
C ARG A 6 -11.64 -15.59 -22.27
N ILE A 7 -10.45 -15.52 -21.70
CA ILE A 7 -10.24 -15.13 -20.29
C ILE A 7 -10.65 -13.66 -20.10
N TRP A 8 -10.25 -12.80 -21.03
CA TRP A 8 -10.60 -11.38 -20.99
C TRP A 8 -12.12 -11.16 -21.13
N GLN A 9 -12.76 -11.82 -22.12
CA GLN A 9 -14.23 -11.75 -22.28
C GLN A 9 -15.00 -12.35 -21.11
N GLN A 10 -14.44 -13.35 -20.42
CA GLN A 10 -15.06 -13.93 -19.25
C GLN A 10 -14.97 -13.01 -18.03
N LYS A 11 -13.83 -12.32 -17.86
CA LYS A 11 -13.63 -11.25 -16.85
C LYS A 11 -14.53 -10.04 -17.12
N GLU A 12 -14.62 -9.59 -18.38
CA GLU A 12 -15.53 -8.49 -18.77
C GLU A 12 -17.01 -8.82 -18.53
N ARG A 13 -17.46 -10.00 -18.91
CA ARG A 13 -18.88 -10.39 -18.69
C ARG A 13 -19.24 -10.46 -17.20
N LYS A 14 -18.31 -10.87 -16.34
CA LYS A 14 -18.49 -10.84 -14.87
C LYS A 14 -18.44 -9.41 -14.31
N GLY A 15 -17.51 -8.58 -14.78
CA GLY A 15 -17.38 -7.18 -14.37
C GLY A 15 -18.56 -6.30 -14.77
N VAL A 16 -19.05 -6.42 -16.01
CA VAL A 16 -20.20 -5.64 -16.54
C VAL A 16 -21.51 -5.95 -15.81
N ARG A 17 -21.75 -7.20 -15.40
CA ARG A 17 -22.93 -7.51 -14.56
C ARG A 17 -22.89 -6.80 -13.22
N ARG A 18 -21.73 -6.74 -12.56
CA ARG A 18 -21.54 -6.09 -11.25
C ARG A 18 -21.71 -4.57 -11.31
N TRP A 19 -21.19 -3.92 -12.36
CA TRP A 19 -21.30 -2.46 -12.53
C TRP A 19 -22.74 -1.98 -12.81
N ASN A 20 -23.50 -2.74 -13.57
CA ASN A 20 -24.91 -2.41 -13.85
C ASN A 20 -25.83 -2.58 -12.62
N GLU A 21 -25.45 -3.40 -11.66
CA GLU A 21 -26.14 -3.51 -10.37
C GLU A 21 -25.82 -2.33 -9.44
N MET A 22 -24.59 -1.81 -9.44
CA MET A 22 -24.21 -0.60 -8.69
C MET A 22 -24.96 0.66 -9.19
N ARG A 23 -25.17 0.82 -10.51
CA ARG A 23 -25.92 1.97 -11.05
C ARG A 23 -27.38 2.05 -10.61
N ARG A 24 -27.98 0.94 -10.19
CA ARG A 24 -29.40 0.92 -9.74
C ARG A 24 -29.59 1.33 -8.28
N MET A 25 -28.53 1.46 -7.50
CA MET A 25 -28.59 1.83 -6.08
C MET A 25 -28.24 3.29 -5.77
N ILE A 26 -27.85 4.08 -6.77
CA ILE A 26 -27.52 5.50 -6.57
C ILE A 26 -28.62 6.35 -7.21
N ILE A 27 -29.66 6.67 -6.47
CA ILE A 27 -30.61 7.80 -6.46
C ILE A 27 -31.87 7.36 -5.67
N PRO A 28 -32.53 8.15 -4.77
CA PRO A 28 -32.21 9.47 -4.26
C PRO A 28 -32.34 9.59 -2.73
N PHE A 29 -31.66 10.53 -2.09
CA PHE A 29 -32.25 11.26 -0.96
C PHE A 29 -31.62 12.66 -0.83
N ALA A 30 -32.40 13.63 -1.13
CA ALA A 30 -32.09 15.02 -0.83
C ALA A 30 -32.96 15.51 0.35
N LEU A 31 -32.39 16.43 1.12
CA LEU A 31 -32.98 17.33 2.13
C LEU A 31 -33.31 16.79 3.51
N GLY A 32 -32.64 17.39 4.48
CA GLY A 32 -33.13 17.44 5.86
C GLY A 32 -32.13 17.93 6.92
N VAL A 33 -32.06 19.24 7.08
CA VAL A 33 -31.86 19.98 8.36
C VAL A 33 -30.50 19.95 9.08
N LEU A 34 -29.85 21.12 9.04
CA LEU A 34 -28.81 21.59 9.97
C LEU A 34 -29.21 21.36 11.45
N LEU A 35 -28.34 20.70 12.18
CA LEU A 35 -28.17 20.88 13.61
C LEU A 35 -26.69 20.85 13.94
N VAL A 36 -26.15 22.06 14.23
CA VAL A 36 -24.81 22.26 14.76
C VAL A 36 -24.77 21.70 16.18
N GLY A 37 -24.16 20.56 16.34
CA GLY A 37 -23.74 20.00 17.61
C GLY A 37 -22.21 19.98 17.65
N LEU A 38 -21.59 20.95 18.31
CA LEU A 38 -20.20 20.87 18.73
C LEU A 38 -20.08 19.65 19.67
N TYR A 39 -19.69 18.52 19.13
CA TYR A 39 -19.09 17.45 19.94
C TYR A 39 -17.61 17.79 20.10
N LEU A 40 -17.26 18.37 21.24
CA LEU A 40 -15.94 18.27 21.82
C LEU A 40 -15.73 16.76 22.08
N MET A 41 -15.03 16.08 21.16
CA MET A 41 -14.47 14.77 21.46
C MET A 41 -13.47 14.98 22.60
N PRO A 42 -13.56 14.20 23.69
CA PRO A 42 -12.49 14.19 24.67
C PRO A 42 -11.23 13.72 23.94
N PRO A 43 -10.05 14.27 24.29
CA PRO A 43 -8.81 13.70 23.78
C PRO A 43 -8.82 12.20 24.09
N VAL A 44 -8.45 11.38 23.11
CA VAL A 44 -8.22 9.96 23.31
C VAL A 44 -7.04 9.84 24.26
N THR A 45 -7.30 9.96 25.54
CA THR A 45 -6.43 9.44 26.58
C THR A 45 -6.73 7.95 26.66
N ALA A 46 -6.20 7.18 25.70
CA ALA A 46 -5.91 5.80 25.97
C ALA A 46 -4.86 5.81 27.09
N GLU A 47 -5.29 5.69 28.33
CA GLU A 47 -4.49 5.10 29.38
C GLU A 47 -4.19 3.64 28.94
N ALA A 48 -3.24 3.49 28.04
CA ALA A 48 -2.35 2.34 28.15
C ALA A 48 -1.62 2.56 29.46
N ALA A 49 -2.14 2.04 30.56
CA ALA A 49 -1.37 1.79 31.76
C ALA A 49 -0.22 0.91 31.30
N GLY A 50 0.92 1.54 30.97
CA GLY A 50 2.04 0.90 30.29
C GLY A 50 2.40 -0.35 31.07
N ARG A 51 2.37 -1.50 30.40
CA ARG A 51 2.79 -2.76 31.03
C ARG A 51 4.20 -2.55 31.57
N SER A 52 4.50 -3.06 32.75
CA SER A 52 5.78 -2.83 33.44
C SER A 52 6.98 -3.47 32.74
N VAL A 53 6.74 -4.32 31.74
CA VAL A 53 7.75 -5.03 30.94
C VAL A 53 7.50 -4.70 29.46
N ALA A 54 8.57 -4.43 28.74
CA ALA A 54 8.55 -4.20 27.29
C ALA A 54 9.58 -5.09 26.59
N ILE A 55 9.24 -5.64 25.44
CA ILE A 55 10.24 -6.13 24.48
C ILE A 55 10.73 -4.90 23.73
N THR A 56 12.01 -4.55 23.88
CA THR A 56 12.59 -3.35 23.26
C THR A 56 13.29 -3.64 21.94
N SER A 57 13.50 -4.93 21.63
CA SER A 57 14.08 -5.39 20.36
C SER A 57 13.75 -6.86 20.16
N ALA A 58 13.42 -7.23 18.92
CA ALA A 58 13.33 -8.59 18.44
C ALA A 58 14.02 -8.66 17.07
N GLN A 59 15.21 -9.26 17.02
CA GLN A 59 16.03 -9.26 15.82
C GLN A 59 16.58 -10.65 15.49
N ILE A 60 16.69 -10.94 14.21
CA ILE A 60 17.37 -12.13 13.69
C ILE A 60 18.88 -11.89 13.81
N SER A 61 19.59 -12.87 14.38
CA SER A 61 21.04 -12.92 14.47
C SER A 61 21.52 -14.35 14.15
N GLY A 62 22.03 -14.55 12.95
CA GLY A 62 22.34 -15.88 12.42
C GLY A 62 21.08 -16.74 12.30
N SER A 63 21.04 -17.88 12.97
CA SER A 63 19.88 -18.81 12.97
C SER A 63 18.90 -18.55 14.12
N ASP A 64 19.14 -17.55 14.95
CA ASP A 64 18.35 -17.30 16.15
C ASP A 64 17.62 -15.96 16.09
N VAL A 65 16.54 -15.85 16.88
CA VAL A 65 15.90 -14.60 17.26
C VAL A 65 16.45 -14.17 18.61
N LEU A 66 16.92 -12.93 18.69
CA LEU A 66 17.39 -12.31 19.93
C LEU A 66 16.37 -11.27 20.39
N LEU A 67 15.84 -11.44 21.60
CA LEU A 67 14.98 -10.46 22.25
C LEU A 67 15.76 -9.68 23.33
N SER A 68 15.54 -8.37 23.37
CA SER A 68 15.88 -7.51 24.49
C SER A 68 14.62 -7.16 25.26
N ILE A 69 14.63 -7.36 26.58
CA ILE A 69 13.49 -7.12 27.46
C ILE A 69 13.89 -6.12 28.53
N ALA A 70 13.11 -5.05 28.68
CA ALA A 70 13.28 -4.05 29.73
C ALA A 70 12.06 -4.05 30.67
N ALA A 71 12.30 -3.85 31.97
CA ALA A 71 11.23 -3.71 32.95
C ALA A 71 11.42 -2.42 33.75
N SER A 72 10.43 -1.54 33.72
CA SER A 72 10.38 -0.36 34.60
C SER A 72 10.24 -0.79 36.06
N GLN A 73 9.45 -1.83 36.29
CA GLN A 73 9.30 -2.53 37.54
C GLN A 73 9.26 -4.05 37.27
N ILE A 74 10.08 -4.82 38.00
CA ILE A 74 10.03 -6.28 37.90
C ILE A 74 8.69 -6.76 38.49
N PRO A 75 7.82 -7.44 37.68
CA PRO A 75 6.54 -7.90 38.18
C PRO A 75 6.70 -9.00 39.23
N SER A 76 5.76 -9.09 40.14
CA SER A 76 5.72 -10.23 41.08
C SER A 76 5.47 -11.52 40.31
N THR A 77 6.20 -12.58 40.68
CA THR A 77 6.11 -13.90 40.02
C THR A 77 6.33 -14.99 41.06
N ASP A 78 5.72 -16.16 40.84
CA ASP A 78 5.83 -17.31 41.76
C ASP A 78 7.22 -17.94 41.76
N ASP A 79 7.99 -17.80 40.66
CA ASP A 79 9.22 -18.56 40.43
C ASP A 79 10.40 -17.72 39.91
N GLY A 80 10.24 -16.40 39.83
CA GLY A 80 11.29 -15.48 39.38
C GLY A 80 11.66 -15.60 37.91
N LYS A 81 10.73 -15.99 37.05
CA LYS A 81 10.98 -16.22 35.61
C LYS A 81 10.08 -15.39 34.72
N TYR A 82 10.63 -14.98 33.56
CA TYR A 82 9.91 -14.58 32.37
C TYR A 82 9.74 -15.80 31.47
N TYR A 83 8.55 -15.97 30.94
CA TYR A 83 8.17 -16.95 29.94
C TYR A 83 7.91 -16.21 28.64
N ILE A 84 8.64 -16.54 27.57
CA ILE A 84 8.52 -15.89 26.27
C ILE A 84 7.74 -16.81 25.36
N TYR A 85 6.59 -16.33 24.89
CA TYR A 85 5.75 -17.02 23.95
C TYR A 85 5.88 -16.38 22.56
N ALA A 86 5.75 -17.22 21.54
CA ALA A 86 5.65 -16.84 20.15
C ALA A 86 4.25 -17.23 19.67
N ASP A 87 3.38 -16.24 19.54
CA ASP A 87 2.03 -16.40 19.05
C ASP A 87 1.98 -16.26 17.54
N GLU A 88 1.19 -17.09 16.87
CA GLU A 88 0.86 -16.88 15.47
C GLU A 88 0.03 -15.59 15.31
N VAL A 89 -0.01 -15.04 14.09
CA VAL A 89 -0.67 -13.75 13.82
C VAL A 89 -2.15 -13.76 14.23
N TRP A 90 -2.83 -14.91 14.08
CA TRP A 90 -4.24 -15.11 14.45
C TRP A 90 -4.47 -15.44 15.93
N GLN A 91 -3.40 -15.64 16.70
CA GLN A 91 -3.49 -15.97 18.14
C GLN A 91 -3.30 -14.72 18.99
N ASP A 92 -3.80 -14.75 20.21
CA ASP A 92 -3.63 -13.68 21.18
C ASP A 92 -3.21 -14.23 22.56
N GLY A 93 -2.39 -13.48 23.28
CA GLY A 93 -1.99 -13.74 24.65
C GLY A 93 -0.90 -14.80 24.79
N THR A 94 -1.17 -15.94 25.43
CA THR A 94 -0.22 -17.04 25.65
C THR A 94 -0.66 -18.33 24.96
N ALA A 95 -1.34 -18.19 23.83
CA ALA A 95 -1.87 -19.33 23.06
C ALA A 95 -0.81 -20.01 22.21
N GLY A 96 0.28 -19.30 21.88
CA GLY A 96 1.35 -19.79 21.04
C GLY A 96 2.37 -20.69 21.74
N ALA A 97 3.49 -20.88 21.11
CA ALA A 97 4.57 -21.75 21.60
C ALA A 97 5.44 -21.06 22.66
N LEU A 98 5.77 -21.74 23.75
CA LEU A 98 6.82 -21.31 24.67
C LEU A 98 8.18 -21.48 24.00
N VAL A 99 8.87 -20.37 23.66
CA VAL A 99 10.14 -20.39 22.92
C VAL A 99 11.36 -20.18 23.82
N ALA A 100 11.22 -19.48 24.97
CA ALA A 100 12.29 -19.32 25.93
C ALA A 100 11.78 -19.08 27.35
N THR A 101 12.64 -19.35 28.32
CA THR A 101 12.42 -19.01 29.73
C THR A 101 13.72 -18.43 30.30
N VAL A 102 13.64 -17.24 30.91
CA VAL A 102 14.78 -16.55 31.48
C VAL A 102 14.46 -16.04 32.89
N LYS A 103 15.46 -15.75 33.70
CA LYS A 103 15.27 -15.16 35.03
C LYS A 103 14.78 -13.71 34.90
N THR A 104 13.85 -13.30 35.78
CA THR A 104 13.38 -11.91 35.80
C THR A 104 14.50 -10.92 36.12
N GLY A 105 14.47 -9.76 35.48
CA GLY A 105 15.43 -8.68 35.65
C GLY A 105 14.92 -7.38 35.05
N LYS A 106 15.58 -6.25 35.35
CA LYS A 106 15.27 -4.95 34.74
C LYS A 106 15.71 -4.85 33.28
N SER A 107 16.75 -5.57 32.90
CA SER A 107 17.25 -5.69 31.52
C SER A 107 17.69 -7.14 31.35
N VAL A 108 17.06 -7.84 30.39
CA VAL A 108 17.26 -9.27 30.15
C VAL A 108 17.26 -9.52 28.65
N SER A 109 18.12 -10.45 28.20
CA SER A 109 18.09 -10.95 26.83
C SER A 109 17.65 -12.41 26.80
N ALA A 110 16.94 -12.80 25.74
CA ALA A 110 16.57 -14.16 25.45
C ALA A 110 16.87 -14.49 23.98
N GLY A 111 17.35 -15.71 23.72
CA GLY A 111 17.57 -16.20 22.37
C GLY A 111 16.85 -17.53 22.17
N PHE A 112 16.36 -17.76 20.95
CA PHE A 112 15.73 -19.01 20.54
C PHE A 112 15.80 -19.15 19.01
N PRO A 113 15.70 -20.39 18.45
CA PRO A 113 15.83 -20.60 17.00
C PRO A 113 14.77 -19.85 16.18
N LEU A 114 15.20 -19.23 15.06
CA LEU A 114 14.31 -18.61 14.07
C LEU A 114 13.47 -19.67 13.33
N LYS A 115 14.07 -20.80 12.99
CA LYS A 115 13.46 -21.87 12.16
C LYS A 115 12.92 -21.33 10.83
N PHE A 116 13.67 -20.47 10.16
CA PHE A 116 13.22 -19.88 8.90
C PHE A 116 12.94 -20.95 7.86
N ASN A 117 11.76 -20.89 7.24
CA ASN A 117 11.22 -21.84 6.26
C ASN A 117 11.19 -23.30 6.77
N GLU A 118 10.96 -23.49 8.07
CA GLU A 118 10.77 -24.78 8.73
C GLU A 118 9.42 -24.78 9.48
N VAL A 119 8.92 -25.96 9.79
CA VAL A 119 7.73 -26.10 10.63
C VAL A 119 7.93 -25.37 11.97
N GLY A 120 7.02 -24.43 12.25
CA GLY A 120 7.11 -23.61 13.46
C GLY A 120 8.12 -22.47 13.34
N SER A 121 8.29 -21.93 12.13
CA SER A 121 9.03 -20.68 11.87
C SER A 121 8.58 -19.55 12.78
N ASN A 122 9.53 -18.76 13.26
CA ASN A 122 9.25 -17.60 14.10
C ASN A 122 9.28 -16.27 13.32
N LEU A 123 9.36 -16.31 11.98
CA LEU A 123 9.55 -15.10 11.16
C LEU A 123 8.38 -14.11 11.29
N SER A 124 7.14 -14.61 11.21
CA SER A 124 5.93 -13.77 11.24
C SER A 124 5.24 -13.73 12.61
N ARG A 125 5.81 -14.39 13.62
CA ARG A 125 5.19 -14.50 14.94
C ARG A 125 5.33 -13.24 15.78
N LYS A 126 4.36 -13.06 16.67
CA LYS A 126 4.36 -12.04 17.73
C LYS A 126 4.97 -12.61 18.99
N PHE A 127 5.92 -11.90 19.60
CA PHE A 127 6.52 -12.31 20.86
C PHE A 127 5.88 -11.56 22.02
N ILE A 128 5.61 -12.27 23.10
CA ILE A 128 5.12 -11.70 24.36
C ILE A 128 5.91 -12.24 25.55
N VAL A 129 5.97 -11.45 26.60
CA VAL A 129 6.52 -11.87 27.89
C VAL A 129 5.40 -12.11 28.88
N ALA A 130 5.39 -13.27 29.51
CA ALA A 130 4.47 -13.63 30.59
C ALA A 130 5.23 -13.99 31.87
N VAL A 131 4.55 -13.92 33.02
CA VAL A 131 5.03 -14.41 34.31
C VAL A 131 4.03 -15.38 34.93
N LYS A 132 4.49 -16.27 35.80
CA LYS A 132 3.60 -17.10 36.62
C LYS A 132 3.16 -16.33 37.86
N LYS A 133 1.85 -16.21 38.06
CA LYS A 133 1.27 -15.54 39.23
C LYS A 133 0.06 -16.33 39.73
N ASN A 134 0.13 -16.79 40.99
CA ASN A 134 -0.87 -17.67 41.57
C ASN A 134 -1.12 -18.93 40.71
N GLY A 135 -0.07 -19.55 40.19
CA GLY A 135 -0.12 -20.74 39.34
C GLY A 135 -0.61 -20.51 37.89
N LYS A 136 -0.98 -19.28 37.51
CA LYS A 136 -1.45 -18.94 36.17
C LYS A 136 -0.42 -18.09 35.41
N LEU A 137 -0.35 -18.24 34.10
CA LEU A 137 0.41 -17.35 33.23
C LEU A 137 -0.34 -16.03 33.05
N VAL A 138 0.37 -14.93 33.19
CA VAL A 138 -0.15 -13.57 33.03
C VAL A 138 0.80 -12.82 32.10
N GLN A 139 0.31 -12.34 30.97
CA GLN A 139 1.06 -11.50 30.04
C GLN A 139 1.41 -10.17 30.70
N VAL A 140 2.68 -9.75 30.57
CA VAL A 140 3.22 -8.53 31.20
C VAL A 140 3.87 -7.56 30.21
N SER A 141 4.03 -7.94 28.94
CA SER A 141 4.48 -7.08 27.85
C SER A 141 3.41 -6.90 26.78
N ASP A 142 3.53 -5.86 25.96
CA ASP A 142 2.87 -5.81 24.67
C ASP A 142 3.48 -6.84 23.72
N GLU A 143 2.83 -7.05 22.58
CA GLU A 143 3.31 -7.88 21.49
C GLU A 143 4.49 -7.18 20.78
N HIS A 144 5.37 -7.97 20.15
CA HIS A 144 6.48 -7.43 19.38
C HIS A 144 6.87 -8.39 18.26
N TYR A 145 6.98 -7.88 17.03
CA TYR A 145 7.43 -8.64 15.87
C TYR A 145 8.94 -8.53 15.66
N ILE A 146 9.50 -9.42 14.81
CA ILE A 146 10.84 -9.25 14.26
C ILE A 146 10.90 -7.94 13.47
N THR A 147 12.00 -7.19 13.60
CA THR A 147 12.16 -5.87 12.95
C THR A 147 13.22 -5.84 11.85
N ASN A 148 13.94 -6.94 11.61
CA ASN A 148 14.99 -7.07 10.59
C ASN A 148 14.87 -8.37 9.78
N PRO A 149 13.71 -8.64 9.13
CA PRO A 149 13.51 -9.90 8.38
C PRO A 149 14.50 -10.07 7.22
N GLU A 150 15.07 -8.99 6.68
CA GLU A 150 16.11 -9.01 5.66
C GLU A 150 17.40 -9.75 6.11
N ALA A 151 17.61 -9.92 7.39
CA ALA A 151 18.77 -10.65 7.93
C ALA A 151 18.74 -12.15 7.61
N CYS A 152 17.59 -12.73 7.27
CA CYS A 152 17.47 -14.10 6.78
C CYS A 152 17.15 -14.18 5.28
N ALA A 153 17.29 -13.06 4.55
CA ALA A 153 16.93 -13.02 3.14
C ALA A 153 17.73 -13.99 2.30
N THR A 154 17.03 -14.63 1.35
CA THR A 154 17.61 -15.59 0.40
C THR A 154 18.19 -14.92 -0.85
N ALA A 155 17.83 -13.66 -1.09
CA ALA A 155 18.36 -12.84 -2.17
C ALA A 155 18.45 -11.37 -1.74
N ALA A 156 19.28 -10.63 -2.48
CA ALA A 156 19.36 -9.17 -2.37
C ALA A 156 19.38 -8.61 -3.80
N GLY A 157 18.29 -8.02 -4.23
CA GLY A 157 18.20 -7.30 -5.51
C GLY A 157 19.12 -6.08 -5.52
N VAL A 158 19.44 -5.62 -6.72
CA VAL A 158 20.21 -4.38 -6.90
C VAL A 158 19.23 -3.22 -7.02
N ARG A 159 19.25 -2.28 -6.06
CA ARG A 159 18.53 -1.01 -6.21
C ARG A 159 19.44 0.00 -6.89
N ASN A 160 18.94 0.57 -7.96
CA ASN A 160 19.58 1.69 -8.64
C ASN A 160 18.88 2.98 -8.23
N ASP A 161 19.58 4.10 -8.31
CA ASP A 161 18.96 5.41 -8.20
C ASP A 161 18.17 5.69 -9.47
N HIS A 162 16.94 6.11 -9.31
CA HIS A 162 16.03 6.48 -10.38
C HIS A 162 15.45 7.86 -10.12
N GLY A 163 15.14 8.60 -11.19
CA GLY A 163 14.27 9.76 -11.09
C GLY A 163 12.84 9.35 -10.71
N ILE A 164 12.03 10.34 -10.40
CA ILE A 164 10.65 10.09 -9.91
C ILE A 164 9.64 9.78 -11.03
N LYS A 165 10.03 9.90 -12.31
CA LYS A 165 9.14 9.81 -13.46
C LYS A 165 8.62 8.40 -13.67
N GLY A 166 7.36 8.19 -13.35
CA GLY A 166 6.73 6.89 -13.35
C GLY A 166 5.41 6.83 -14.10
N LEU A 167 4.96 5.62 -14.41
CA LEU A 167 3.74 5.37 -15.17
C LEU A 167 3.05 4.09 -14.71
N LEU A 168 1.70 4.12 -14.60
CA LEU A 168 0.92 2.89 -14.64
C LEU A 168 0.90 2.39 -16.08
N ALA A 169 1.79 1.44 -16.36
CA ALA A 169 2.01 0.94 -17.70
C ALA A 169 0.90 -0.02 -18.16
N ASP A 170 0.57 0.05 -19.44
CA ASP A 170 -0.41 -0.83 -20.07
C ASP A 170 0.30 -2.07 -20.66
N PRO A 171 0.02 -3.28 -20.15
CA PRO A 171 0.64 -4.51 -20.64
C PRO A 171 0.40 -4.78 -22.13
N GLU A 172 -0.73 -4.30 -22.68
CA GLU A 172 -1.02 -4.45 -24.10
C GLU A 172 -0.11 -3.59 -24.98
N ARG A 173 0.56 -2.61 -24.37
CA ARG A 173 1.51 -1.70 -25.04
C ARG A 173 2.98 -1.97 -24.70
N LEU A 174 3.28 -3.10 -24.07
CA LEU A 174 4.61 -3.47 -23.57
C LEU A 174 5.74 -3.31 -24.61
N TYR A 175 5.45 -3.55 -25.88
CA TYR A 175 6.44 -3.53 -26.97
C TYR A 175 6.27 -2.35 -27.94
N THR A 176 5.58 -1.29 -27.55
CA THR A 176 5.39 -0.12 -28.42
C THR A 176 6.56 0.85 -28.42
N GLY A 177 7.50 0.72 -27.48
CA GLY A 177 8.61 1.66 -27.27
C GLY A 177 8.19 2.99 -26.63
N GLU A 178 6.94 3.08 -26.13
CA GLU A 178 6.42 4.32 -25.53
C GLU A 178 7.04 4.60 -24.15
N ILE A 179 7.37 3.57 -23.41
CA ILE A 179 8.04 3.68 -22.10
C ILE A 179 9.39 4.38 -22.27
N GLU A 180 10.19 3.91 -23.23
CA GLU A 180 11.49 4.50 -23.54
C GLU A 180 11.34 5.89 -24.18
N ASP A 181 10.36 6.08 -25.09
CA ASP A 181 10.09 7.37 -25.74
C ASP A 181 9.66 8.45 -24.72
N LEU A 182 8.91 8.08 -23.69
CA LEU A 182 8.51 8.98 -22.60
C LEU A 182 9.64 9.28 -21.60
N GLY A 183 10.73 8.50 -21.62
CA GLY A 183 11.79 8.59 -20.62
C GLY A 183 11.33 8.15 -19.23
N ILE A 184 10.49 7.10 -19.17
CA ILE A 184 10.01 6.53 -17.92
C ILE A 184 11.16 5.83 -17.18
N GLU A 185 11.26 6.07 -15.89
CA GLU A 185 12.26 5.47 -15.00
C GLU A 185 11.64 4.48 -14.00
N GLN A 186 10.35 4.63 -13.74
CA GLN A 186 9.61 3.78 -12.80
C GLN A 186 8.29 3.32 -13.41
N VAL A 187 7.88 2.10 -13.12
CA VAL A 187 6.58 1.57 -13.53
C VAL A 187 5.84 0.97 -12.35
N THR A 188 4.51 1.07 -12.38
CA THR A 188 3.65 0.40 -11.41
C THR A 188 2.72 -0.59 -12.09
N TYR A 189 2.39 -1.69 -11.37
CA TYR A 189 1.47 -2.70 -11.82
C TYR A 189 0.75 -3.38 -10.64
N ASN A 190 -0.37 -4.05 -10.91
CA ASN A 190 -1.16 -4.71 -9.88
C ASN A 190 -1.04 -6.22 -9.97
N ILE A 191 -0.81 -6.91 -8.85
CA ILE A 191 -1.01 -8.36 -8.71
C ILE A 191 -2.23 -8.61 -7.84
N ASN A 192 -3.22 -9.32 -8.39
CA ASN A 192 -4.28 -9.91 -7.59
C ASN A 192 -3.77 -11.23 -7.01
N VAL A 193 -3.60 -11.29 -5.69
CA VAL A 193 -3.03 -12.48 -5.04
C VAL A 193 -3.90 -13.72 -5.20
N GLY A 194 -5.24 -13.57 -5.23
CA GLY A 194 -6.16 -14.67 -5.49
C GLY A 194 -6.03 -15.24 -6.91
N GLY A 195 -5.61 -14.40 -7.87
CA GLY A 195 -5.47 -14.81 -9.27
C GLY A 195 -4.20 -15.60 -9.60
N ILE A 196 -3.20 -15.56 -8.72
CA ILE A 196 -1.93 -16.28 -8.93
C ILE A 196 -1.83 -17.60 -8.17
N VAL A 197 -2.78 -17.91 -7.28
CA VAL A 197 -2.79 -19.15 -6.48
C VAL A 197 -3.71 -20.19 -7.11
N GLY A 198 -3.53 -21.44 -6.69
CA GLY A 198 -4.31 -22.59 -7.15
C GLY A 198 -3.64 -23.42 -8.23
N GLU A 199 -4.24 -24.58 -8.49
CA GLU A 199 -3.78 -25.50 -9.51
C GLU A 199 -4.29 -25.08 -10.91
N THR A 200 -3.58 -25.51 -11.94
CA THR A 200 -4.01 -25.34 -13.34
C THR A 200 -4.24 -26.70 -13.98
N ASP A 201 -5.34 -26.81 -14.72
CA ASP A 201 -5.69 -28.02 -15.49
C ASP A 201 -5.08 -28.01 -16.91
N ASP A 202 -4.40 -26.93 -17.31
CA ASP A 202 -3.81 -26.82 -18.64
C ASP A 202 -2.42 -27.47 -18.68
N PRO A 203 -2.25 -28.58 -19.45
CA PRO A 203 -0.96 -29.24 -19.56
C PRO A 203 0.16 -28.37 -20.13
N ALA A 204 -0.17 -27.28 -20.84
CA ALA A 204 0.80 -26.33 -21.38
C ALA A 204 1.40 -25.45 -20.27
N TYR A 205 0.73 -25.34 -19.14
CA TYR A 205 1.11 -24.52 -18.01
C TYR A 205 1.00 -25.32 -16.71
N PRO A 206 1.92 -26.26 -16.45
CA PRO A 206 1.86 -27.09 -15.25
C PRO A 206 1.94 -26.25 -13.98
N THR A 207 1.17 -26.64 -12.96
CA THR A 207 1.14 -25.95 -11.66
C THR A 207 2.55 -25.77 -11.09
N THR A 208 2.85 -24.57 -10.62
CA THR A 208 4.07 -24.30 -9.85
C THR A 208 3.82 -24.64 -8.39
N TYR A 209 4.50 -25.66 -7.86
CA TYR A 209 4.44 -26.01 -6.44
C TYR A 209 5.59 -25.37 -5.68
N PHE A 210 5.27 -24.78 -4.54
CA PHE A 210 6.21 -24.09 -3.66
C PHE A 210 6.06 -24.58 -2.23
N THR A 211 7.15 -25.03 -1.62
CA THR A 211 7.13 -25.48 -0.22
C THR A 211 7.61 -24.35 0.69
N TYR A 212 6.79 -24.02 1.69
CA TYR A 212 7.08 -23.04 2.71
C TYR A 212 6.62 -23.55 4.09
N ASN A 213 7.48 -23.43 5.10
CA ASN A 213 7.22 -23.89 6.47
C ASN A 213 6.73 -25.35 6.58
N GLY A 214 7.18 -26.21 5.63
CA GLY A 214 6.82 -27.63 5.57
C GLY A 214 5.47 -27.92 4.90
N GLN A 215 4.76 -26.93 4.38
CA GLN A 215 3.56 -27.09 3.58
C GLN A 215 3.84 -26.76 2.11
N THR A 216 3.06 -27.37 1.21
CA THR A 216 3.20 -27.12 -0.24
C THR A 216 1.99 -26.36 -0.75
N TYR A 217 2.25 -25.25 -1.41
CA TYR A 217 1.27 -24.34 -2.00
C TYR A 217 1.34 -24.42 -3.52
N ALA A 218 0.19 -24.30 -4.16
CA ALA A 218 0.05 -24.31 -5.60
C ALA A 218 -0.10 -22.90 -6.15
N PHE A 219 0.66 -22.60 -7.21
CA PHE A 219 0.58 -21.32 -7.94
C PHE A 219 0.23 -21.57 -9.40
N ASN A 220 -0.65 -20.73 -9.94
CA ASN A 220 -1.09 -20.79 -11.33
C ASN A 220 0.01 -20.28 -12.26
N THR A 221 0.71 -21.21 -12.92
CA THR A 221 1.83 -20.89 -13.82
C THR A 221 1.41 -20.00 -14.99
N ALA A 222 0.20 -20.16 -15.52
CA ALA A 222 -0.28 -19.33 -16.63
C ALA A 222 -0.41 -17.86 -16.21
N ALA A 223 -0.95 -17.61 -15.01
CA ALA A 223 -1.05 -16.26 -14.46
C ALA A 223 0.33 -15.69 -14.13
N LEU A 224 1.22 -16.48 -13.54
CA LEU A 224 2.59 -16.07 -13.23
C LEU A 224 3.38 -15.67 -14.47
N LEU A 225 3.24 -16.37 -15.60
CA LEU A 225 3.96 -16.07 -16.84
C LEU A 225 3.63 -14.68 -17.41
N GLU A 226 2.42 -14.17 -17.19
CA GLU A 226 2.08 -12.81 -17.59
C GLU A 226 2.92 -11.79 -16.82
N TYR A 227 3.01 -11.95 -15.49
CA TYR A 227 3.84 -11.09 -14.63
C TYR A 227 5.34 -11.30 -14.89
N ASP A 228 5.81 -12.53 -15.06
CA ASP A 228 7.21 -12.83 -15.35
C ASP A 228 7.69 -12.11 -16.62
N ASN A 229 6.90 -12.18 -17.70
CA ASN A 229 7.23 -11.52 -18.97
C ASN A 229 7.25 -9.99 -18.80
N LEU A 230 6.28 -9.43 -18.07
CA LEU A 230 6.17 -8.00 -17.83
C LEU A 230 7.36 -7.48 -17.01
N PHE A 231 7.61 -8.11 -15.86
CA PHE A 231 8.67 -7.65 -14.96
C PHE A 231 10.06 -7.90 -15.51
N GLN A 232 10.26 -9.03 -16.21
CA GLN A 232 11.53 -9.26 -16.89
C GLN A 232 11.82 -8.22 -17.99
N HIS A 233 10.78 -7.83 -18.76
CA HIS A 233 10.93 -6.80 -19.77
C HIS A 233 11.32 -5.45 -19.13
N TYR A 234 10.60 -4.99 -18.12
CA TYR A 234 10.91 -3.73 -17.45
C TYR A 234 12.26 -3.75 -16.71
N THR A 235 12.63 -4.88 -16.11
CA THR A 235 13.97 -5.05 -15.52
C THR A 235 15.07 -4.95 -16.59
N ASN A 236 14.85 -5.50 -17.79
CA ASN A 236 15.81 -5.38 -18.90
C ASN A 236 15.95 -3.96 -19.42
N LEU A 237 14.90 -3.14 -19.30
CA LEU A 237 14.95 -1.70 -19.59
C LEU A 237 15.60 -0.90 -18.45
N GLY A 238 15.93 -1.52 -17.34
CA GLY A 238 16.55 -0.87 -16.18
C GLY A 238 15.57 -0.05 -15.33
N LEU A 239 14.28 -0.32 -15.42
CA LEU A 239 13.25 0.43 -14.70
C LEU A 239 13.09 -0.06 -13.26
N GLN A 240 12.73 0.83 -12.34
CA GLN A 240 12.26 0.48 -11.02
C GLN A 240 10.80 0.02 -11.10
N ILE A 241 10.51 -1.14 -10.53
CA ILE A 241 9.18 -1.74 -10.58
C ILE A 241 8.51 -1.67 -9.22
N THR A 242 7.31 -1.10 -9.18
CA THR A 242 6.41 -1.09 -8.03
C THR A 242 5.21 -2.00 -8.31
N VAL A 243 4.88 -2.87 -7.36
CA VAL A 243 3.72 -3.76 -7.47
C VAL A 243 2.76 -3.53 -6.33
N ASN A 244 1.49 -3.27 -6.68
CA ASN A 244 0.41 -3.21 -5.72
C ASN A 244 -0.25 -4.60 -5.56
N LEU A 245 -0.26 -5.13 -4.35
CA LEU A 245 -0.86 -6.42 -4.00
C LEU A 245 -2.34 -6.23 -3.68
N LEU A 246 -3.20 -6.69 -4.56
CA LEU A 246 -4.64 -6.64 -4.40
C LEU A 246 -5.20 -7.98 -3.95
N ASN A 247 -6.33 -7.94 -3.27
CA ASN A 247 -7.05 -9.12 -2.79
C ASN A 247 -8.51 -9.03 -3.27
N ASP A 248 -8.79 -9.52 -4.47
CA ASP A 248 -10.16 -9.57 -4.97
C ASP A 248 -10.89 -10.83 -4.48
N LYS A 249 -12.21 -10.88 -4.68
CA LYS A 249 -13.03 -12.00 -4.25
C LYS A 249 -13.03 -13.09 -5.33
N ASP A 250 -11.98 -13.89 -5.37
CA ASP A 250 -11.93 -15.12 -6.15
C ASP A 250 -12.47 -16.31 -5.34
N SER A 251 -13.28 -17.17 -5.97
CA SER A 251 -13.90 -18.31 -5.29
C SER A 251 -12.89 -19.38 -4.87
N ASP A 252 -11.77 -19.47 -5.58
CA ASP A 252 -10.76 -20.50 -5.35
C ASP A 252 -9.73 -20.08 -4.30
N ALA A 253 -9.74 -18.79 -3.89
CA ALA A 253 -8.84 -18.23 -2.89
C ALA A 253 -9.59 -17.55 -1.73
N MET A 254 -10.73 -18.05 -1.35
CA MET A 254 -11.57 -17.49 -0.27
C MET A 254 -10.91 -17.53 1.12
N ASP A 255 -9.93 -18.39 1.32
CA ASP A 255 -9.11 -18.45 2.52
C ASP A 255 -8.26 -17.18 2.70
N LEU A 256 -7.85 -16.49 1.59
CA LEU A 256 -7.12 -15.23 1.61
C LEU A 256 -7.99 -14.04 2.01
N ILE A 257 -9.32 -14.17 1.96
CA ILE A 257 -10.26 -13.12 2.31
C ILE A 257 -10.58 -13.17 3.81
N HIS A 258 -10.40 -12.02 4.49
CA HIS A 258 -10.72 -11.90 5.91
C HIS A 258 -12.17 -12.33 6.19
N PRO A 259 -12.47 -13.10 7.27
CA PRO A 259 -13.83 -13.58 7.57
C PRO A 259 -14.90 -12.50 7.56
N LYS A 260 -14.59 -11.31 8.08
CA LYS A 260 -15.48 -10.13 8.05
C LYS A 260 -15.59 -9.45 6.68
N ALA A 261 -14.93 -9.97 5.65
CA ALA A 261 -15.00 -9.46 4.29
C ALA A 261 -15.69 -10.43 3.31
N ARG A 262 -16.17 -11.58 3.80
CA ARG A 262 -16.78 -12.65 2.97
C ARG A 262 -18.28 -12.48 2.73
N ASP A 263 -18.88 -11.38 3.18
CA ASP A 263 -20.29 -11.10 2.96
C ASP A 263 -20.62 -10.75 1.49
N SER A 264 -21.85 -10.30 1.23
CA SER A 264 -22.34 -10.01 -0.11
C SER A 264 -21.92 -8.65 -0.66
N HIS A 265 -21.06 -7.88 0.03
CA HIS A 265 -20.58 -6.60 -0.45
C HIS A 265 -19.82 -6.75 -1.78
N VAL A 266 -19.97 -5.78 -2.67
CA VAL A 266 -19.28 -5.74 -3.97
C VAL A 266 -18.26 -4.61 -3.95
N CYS A 267 -16.99 -4.97 -4.03
CA CYS A 267 -15.85 -4.08 -3.98
C CYS A 267 -14.71 -4.70 -4.80
N PRO A 268 -13.83 -3.92 -5.42
CA PRO A 268 -12.66 -4.46 -6.15
C PRO A 268 -11.62 -5.12 -5.22
N GLY A 269 -11.51 -4.68 -3.96
CA GLY A 269 -10.52 -5.17 -3.01
C GLY A 269 -11.13 -5.53 -1.65
N TYR A 270 -10.55 -6.53 -1.01
CA TYR A 270 -11.00 -7.09 0.27
C TYR A 270 -9.82 -7.22 1.25
N ALA A 271 -10.08 -7.08 2.54
CA ALA A 271 -9.08 -7.24 3.57
C ALA A 271 -8.45 -8.65 3.54
N PHE A 272 -7.13 -8.72 3.71
CA PHE A 272 -6.36 -9.95 3.80
C PHE A 272 -6.69 -10.73 5.08
N ASN A 273 -6.69 -12.05 5.00
CA ASN A 273 -7.05 -12.92 6.11
C ASN A 273 -5.85 -13.27 7.00
N THR A 274 -5.68 -12.52 8.07
CA THR A 274 -4.78 -12.86 9.18
C THR A 274 -5.53 -13.21 10.48
N ALA A 275 -6.83 -13.47 10.37
CA ALA A 275 -7.68 -13.85 11.49
C ALA A 275 -7.84 -15.37 11.65
N GLU A 276 -7.46 -16.15 10.65
CA GLU A 276 -7.54 -17.61 10.62
C GLU A 276 -6.19 -18.22 10.22
N GLN A 277 -5.91 -19.42 10.70
CA GLN A 277 -4.67 -20.13 10.46
C GLN A 277 -4.40 -20.32 8.97
N GLU A 278 -5.35 -20.90 8.24
CA GLU A 278 -5.20 -21.23 6.81
C GLU A 278 -4.85 -20.01 5.97
N GLY A 279 -5.58 -18.91 6.14
CA GLY A 279 -5.33 -17.67 5.41
C GLY A 279 -3.99 -17.04 5.76
N SER A 280 -3.63 -16.97 7.04
CA SER A 280 -2.35 -16.41 7.48
C SER A 280 -1.15 -17.19 6.93
N GLU A 281 -1.16 -18.52 7.03
CA GLU A 281 -0.08 -19.39 6.54
C GLU A 281 0.04 -19.28 5.01
N HIS A 282 -1.08 -19.15 4.30
CA HIS A 282 -1.08 -18.97 2.85
C HIS A 282 -0.51 -17.60 2.45
N LEU A 283 -0.90 -16.51 3.15
CA LEU A 283 -0.33 -15.17 2.92
C LEU A 283 1.17 -15.12 3.19
N GLU A 284 1.66 -15.80 4.22
CA GLU A 284 3.11 -15.91 4.47
C GLU A 284 3.85 -16.59 3.30
N ALA A 285 3.29 -17.70 2.80
CA ALA A 285 3.85 -18.42 1.66
C ALA A 285 3.85 -17.56 0.39
N ILE A 286 2.76 -16.83 0.11
CA ILE A 286 2.64 -15.90 -1.02
C ILE A 286 3.69 -14.79 -0.91
N ALA A 287 3.82 -14.17 0.26
CA ALA A 287 4.75 -13.06 0.47
C ALA A 287 6.21 -13.50 0.21
N TYR A 288 6.61 -14.63 0.79
CA TYR A 288 7.97 -15.15 0.58
C TYR A 288 8.20 -15.64 -0.86
N PHE A 289 7.20 -16.27 -1.47
CA PHE A 289 7.25 -16.69 -2.88
C PHE A 289 7.47 -15.50 -3.82
N LEU A 290 6.65 -14.45 -3.69
CA LEU A 290 6.75 -13.25 -4.53
C LEU A 290 8.08 -12.51 -4.32
N GLY A 291 8.50 -12.31 -3.06
CA GLY A 291 9.77 -11.68 -2.75
C GLY A 291 10.97 -12.45 -3.34
N SER A 292 10.94 -13.79 -3.26
CA SER A 292 12.00 -14.65 -3.81
C SER A 292 11.97 -14.70 -5.34
N ARG A 293 10.78 -14.87 -5.95
CA ARG A 293 10.63 -14.99 -7.40
C ARG A 293 11.08 -13.72 -8.12
N TYR A 294 10.69 -12.56 -7.63
CA TYR A 294 10.99 -11.26 -8.24
C TYR A 294 12.14 -10.53 -7.55
N SER A 295 13.16 -11.27 -7.14
CA SER A 295 14.36 -10.71 -6.49
C SER A 295 15.47 -10.29 -7.47
N GLY A 296 15.25 -10.42 -8.79
CA GLY A 296 16.23 -10.10 -9.83
C GLY A 296 17.16 -11.24 -10.24
N GLY A 297 17.38 -12.24 -9.37
CA GLY A 297 18.31 -13.34 -9.63
C GLY A 297 17.70 -14.59 -10.26
N GLN A 298 16.38 -14.65 -10.43
CA GLN A 298 15.66 -15.87 -10.83
C GLN A 298 15.25 -15.90 -12.32
N GLY A 299 15.50 -14.82 -13.07
CA GLY A 299 15.11 -14.72 -14.49
C GLY A 299 13.65 -14.32 -14.72
N TYR A 300 12.96 -13.84 -13.69
CA TYR A 300 11.56 -13.38 -13.74
C TYR A 300 11.41 -11.88 -13.57
N GLY A 301 12.53 -11.12 -13.56
CA GLY A 301 12.59 -9.70 -13.27
C GLY A 301 12.79 -9.40 -11.79
N GLN A 302 12.87 -8.10 -11.48
CA GLN A 302 13.02 -7.59 -10.12
C GLN A 302 11.89 -6.63 -9.79
N VAL A 303 11.18 -6.89 -8.70
CA VAL A 303 10.25 -5.93 -8.10
C VAL A 303 10.95 -5.25 -6.93
N ASP A 304 11.06 -3.91 -7.02
CA ASP A 304 11.79 -3.09 -6.06
C ASP A 304 10.92 -2.64 -4.91
N ASN A 305 9.64 -2.39 -5.19
CA ASN A 305 8.67 -1.85 -4.25
C ASN A 305 7.38 -2.67 -4.26
N TRP A 306 6.86 -2.96 -3.07
CA TRP A 306 5.61 -3.68 -2.88
C TRP A 306 4.64 -2.82 -2.08
N ILE A 307 3.44 -2.61 -2.58
CA ILE A 307 2.35 -1.92 -1.89
C ILE A 307 1.37 -2.98 -1.41
N VAL A 308 1.02 -2.97 -0.13
CA VAL A 308 0.12 -3.97 0.47
C VAL A 308 -1.30 -3.41 0.55
N GLY A 309 -2.16 -3.85 -0.33
CA GLY A 309 -3.53 -3.34 -0.48
C GLY A 309 -3.57 -2.00 -1.21
N ASN A 310 -4.76 -1.58 -1.61
CA ASN A 310 -5.01 -0.30 -2.26
C ASN A 310 -5.94 0.55 -1.40
N GLU A 311 -5.56 1.82 -1.16
CA GLU A 311 -6.39 2.79 -0.42
C GLU A 311 -7.11 2.17 0.79
N VAL A 312 -6.31 1.59 1.70
CA VAL A 312 -6.84 0.71 2.77
C VAL A 312 -7.77 1.43 3.76
N ASN A 313 -7.75 2.76 3.78
CA ASN A 313 -8.71 3.60 4.49
C ASN A 313 -10.08 3.67 3.77
N ALA A 314 -10.12 3.49 2.46
CA ALA A 314 -11.33 3.47 1.64
C ALA A 314 -12.06 2.12 1.75
N ARG A 315 -12.47 1.79 2.97
CA ARG A 315 -12.97 0.49 3.42
C ARG A 315 -14.06 -0.12 2.53
N THR A 316 -15.00 0.66 2.07
CA THR A 316 -16.11 0.16 1.24
C THR A 316 -15.87 0.24 -0.24
N GLU A 317 -14.71 0.75 -0.66
CA GLU A 317 -14.36 0.99 -2.05
C GLU A 317 -13.21 0.11 -2.53
N TRP A 318 -12.12 -0.01 -1.72
CA TRP A 318 -10.90 -0.66 -2.16
C TRP A 318 -10.34 -1.73 -1.22
N TYR A 319 -10.71 -1.72 0.08
CA TYR A 319 -10.18 -2.68 1.07
C TYR A 319 -11.28 -3.13 2.03
N TYR A 320 -12.27 -3.86 1.51
CA TYR A 320 -13.51 -4.13 2.22
C TYR A 320 -13.35 -5.04 3.45
N THR A 321 -14.01 -4.65 4.51
CA THR A 321 -14.42 -5.45 5.67
C THR A 321 -15.75 -4.93 6.20
N SER A 322 -16.58 -5.79 6.79
CA SER A 322 -17.87 -5.39 7.37
C SER A 322 -17.73 -4.60 8.68
N SER A 323 -16.58 -4.65 9.34
CA SER A 323 -16.32 -3.86 10.54
C SER A 323 -16.28 -2.37 10.23
N THR A 324 -16.95 -1.56 11.06
CA THR A 324 -16.92 -0.08 11.00
C THR A 324 -16.05 0.53 12.10
N ASP A 325 -15.38 -0.31 12.87
CA ASP A 325 -14.43 0.11 13.90
C ASP A 325 -13.07 0.36 13.30
N LEU A 326 -12.52 1.57 13.46
CA LEU A 326 -11.23 1.97 12.92
C LEU A 326 -10.10 1.14 13.51
N ASP A 327 -10.09 0.98 14.85
CA ASP A 327 -9.03 0.26 15.55
C ASP A 327 -8.94 -1.20 15.09
N GLU A 328 -10.08 -1.86 14.98
CA GLU A 328 -10.15 -3.23 14.46
C GLU A 328 -9.66 -3.33 13.01
N ASN A 329 -10.09 -2.41 12.13
CA ASN A 329 -9.68 -2.41 10.72
C ASN A 329 -8.17 -2.20 10.59
N VAL A 330 -7.63 -1.21 11.27
CA VAL A 330 -6.20 -0.91 11.22
C VAL A 330 -5.36 -2.03 11.84
N ASN A 331 -5.81 -2.64 12.95
CA ASN A 331 -5.12 -3.77 13.55
C ASN A 331 -5.07 -4.98 12.61
N ASN A 332 -6.18 -5.31 11.94
CA ASN A 332 -6.22 -6.39 10.95
C ASN A 332 -5.30 -6.09 9.76
N TYR A 333 -5.31 -4.85 9.26
CA TYR A 333 -4.41 -4.44 8.19
C TYR A 333 -2.94 -4.47 8.63
N HIS A 334 -2.63 -3.97 9.83
CA HIS A 334 -1.27 -3.99 10.39
C HIS A 334 -0.71 -5.43 10.47
N LYS A 335 -1.51 -6.39 10.93
CA LYS A 335 -1.14 -7.82 10.95
C LYS A 335 -0.82 -8.34 9.55
N ALA A 336 -1.67 -8.05 8.56
CA ALA A 336 -1.43 -8.44 7.18
C ALA A 336 -0.17 -7.76 6.60
N PHE A 337 0.01 -6.47 6.87
CA PHE A 337 1.20 -5.73 6.48
C PHE A 337 2.48 -6.37 7.04
N ARG A 338 2.49 -6.79 8.31
CA ARG A 338 3.62 -7.50 8.94
C ARG A 338 3.94 -8.82 8.25
N VAL A 339 2.92 -9.60 7.91
CA VAL A 339 3.10 -10.86 7.17
C VAL A 339 3.78 -10.60 5.84
N PHE A 340 3.24 -9.66 5.03
CA PHE A 340 3.84 -9.31 3.76
C PHE A 340 5.24 -8.70 3.91
N TYR A 341 5.42 -7.76 4.83
CA TYR A 341 6.71 -7.14 5.08
C TYR A 341 7.79 -8.19 5.38
N ASN A 342 7.52 -9.09 6.32
CA ASN A 342 8.49 -10.09 6.73
C ASN A 342 8.78 -11.10 5.61
N GLY A 343 7.76 -11.60 4.91
CA GLY A 343 7.93 -12.56 3.83
C GLY A 343 8.65 -11.97 2.62
N LEU A 344 8.25 -10.78 2.17
CA LEU A 344 8.87 -10.08 1.03
C LEU A 344 10.34 -9.76 1.31
N LYS A 345 10.64 -9.21 2.49
CA LYS A 345 12.02 -8.88 2.91
C LYS A 345 12.89 -10.12 3.08
N ALA A 346 12.33 -11.24 3.55
CA ALA A 346 13.03 -12.52 3.61
C ALA A 346 13.28 -13.12 2.22
N GLY A 347 12.44 -12.81 1.23
CA GLY A 347 12.66 -13.17 -0.16
C GLY A 347 13.69 -12.28 -0.87
N ASN A 348 13.62 -10.96 -0.63
CA ASN A 348 14.51 -9.95 -1.20
C ASN A 348 14.85 -8.86 -0.18
N ALA A 349 16.07 -8.85 0.34
CA ALA A 349 16.53 -7.93 1.39
C ALA A 349 16.36 -6.45 1.03
N THR A 350 16.50 -6.10 -0.26
CA THR A 350 16.54 -4.70 -0.73
C THR A 350 15.19 -4.14 -1.13
N CYS A 351 14.13 -4.96 -1.25
CA CYS A 351 12.82 -4.44 -1.59
C CYS A 351 12.27 -3.50 -0.50
N ARG A 352 11.45 -2.54 -0.89
CA ARG A 352 10.68 -1.70 0.04
C ARG A 352 9.23 -2.15 0.08
N VAL A 353 8.57 -1.95 1.21
CA VAL A 353 7.16 -2.32 1.40
C VAL A 353 6.38 -1.11 1.90
N TYR A 354 5.27 -0.80 1.24
CA TYR A 354 4.46 0.40 1.46
C TYR A 354 3.06 0.04 1.94
N ASN A 355 2.50 0.88 2.83
CA ASN A 355 1.06 0.94 3.00
C ASN A 355 0.45 1.79 1.86
N SER A 356 -0.89 1.89 1.76
CA SER A 356 -1.55 2.70 0.73
C SER A 356 -2.77 3.41 1.31
N ILE A 357 -2.81 4.72 1.14
CA ILE A 357 -3.94 5.57 1.54
C ILE A 357 -4.26 6.60 0.46
N ASP A 358 -5.50 7.09 0.46
CA ASP A 358 -6.01 8.08 -0.49
C ASP A 358 -5.87 9.54 0.01
N GLN A 359 -6.38 10.49 -0.79
CA GLN A 359 -6.36 11.93 -0.53
C GLN A 359 -7.34 12.39 0.56
N GLU A 360 -8.24 11.55 1.07
CA GLU A 360 -9.33 11.91 1.99
C GLU A 360 -8.84 12.18 3.43
N TRP A 361 -8.02 13.22 3.59
CA TRP A 361 -7.26 13.53 4.80
C TRP A 361 -8.12 13.92 6.00
N GLY A 362 -8.92 14.99 5.86
CA GLY A 362 -9.79 15.53 6.91
C GLY A 362 -11.29 15.39 6.61
N ARG A 363 -11.64 14.84 5.46
CA ARG A 363 -13.03 14.64 5.03
C ARG A 363 -13.12 13.39 4.16
N LYS A 364 -14.09 12.56 4.42
CA LYS A 364 -14.43 11.41 3.59
C LYS A 364 -15.66 11.70 2.73
N SER A 365 -15.60 11.34 1.45
CA SER A 365 -16.73 11.42 0.51
C SER A 365 -17.76 10.33 0.80
N ASN A 366 -17.28 9.14 1.19
CA ASN A 366 -18.09 7.99 1.54
C ASN A 366 -18.10 7.77 3.07
N PRO A 367 -19.28 7.85 3.74
CA PRO A 367 -19.39 7.60 5.17
C PRO A 367 -18.92 6.21 5.61
N GLY A 368 -18.88 5.24 4.68
CA GLY A 368 -18.41 3.89 4.93
C GLY A 368 -16.88 3.75 5.04
N CYS A 369 -16.12 4.76 4.60
CA CYS A 369 -14.66 4.79 4.63
C CYS A 369 -14.12 5.45 5.89
N PHE A 370 -12.81 5.41 6.10
CA PHE A 370 -12.09 6.11 7.17
C PHE A 370 -11.32 7.31 6.60
N LEU A 371 -10.99 8.27 7.45
CA LEU A 371 -10.07 9.35 7.08
C LEU A 371 -8.66 8.77 6.94
N SER A 372 -7.96 9.14 5.87
CA SER A 372 -6.59 8.68 5.62
C SER A 372 -5.64 9.12 6.74
N LYS A 373 -5.82 10.33 7.30
CA LYS A 373 -5.04 10.79 8.46
C LYS A 373 -5.23 9.89 9.69
N GLU A 374 -6.47 9.61 10.09
CA GLU A 374 -6.76 8.78 11.26
C GLU A 374 -6.26 7.34 11.07
N TYR A 375 -6.39 6.82 9.86
CA TYR A 375 -5.90 5.49 9.50
C TYR A 375 -4.37 5.40 9.58
N LEU A 376 -3.69 6.40 9.03
CA LEU A 376 -2.22 6.50 9.06
C LEU A 376 -1.69 6.62 10.50
N ASP A 377 -2.31 7.48 11.32
CA ASP A 377 -1.94 7.67 12.72
C ASP A 377 -2.05 6.36 13.50
N GLN A 378 -3.17 5.64 13.32
CA GLN A 378 -3.42 4.38 14.01
C GLN A 378 -2.51 3.26 13.51
N PHE A 379 -2.23 3.19 12.20
CA PHE A 379 -1.26 2.24 11.63
C PHE A 379 0.14 2.46 12.21
N ASN A 380 0.60 3.71 12.20
CA ASN A 380 1.90 4.07 12.76
C ASN A 380 2.00 3.78 14.27
N TYR A 381 0.90 3.98 15.02
CA TYR A 381 0.81 3.60 16.43
C TYR A 381 1.07 2.11 16.64
N TYR A 382 0.42 1.22 15.87
CA TYR A 382 0.63 -0.22 15.95
C TYR A 382 2.06 -0.60 15.59
N VAL A 383 2.59 -0.05 14.49
CA VAL A 383 3.96 -0.34 14.06
C VAL A 383 4.98 0.05 15.13
N ASN A 384 4.86 1.24 15.71
CA ASN A 384 5.79 1.71 16.76
C ASN A 384 5.69 0.89 18.03
N ARG A 385 4.47 0.54 18.45
CA ARG A 385 4.24 -0.25 19.67
C ARG A 385 4.79 -1.67 19.55
N GLU A 386 4.66 -2.29 18.37
CA GLU A 386 4.95 -3.72 18.15
C GLU A 386 6.29 -3.95 17.43
N GLY A 387 7.14 -2.93 17.37
CA GLY A 387 8.47 -2.95 16.77
C GLY A 387 8.52 -2.16 15.47
N ASN A 388 9.10 -0.95 15.53
CA ASN A 388 9.23 -0.07 14.37
C ASN A 388 10.05 -0.75 13.25
N ILE A 389 9.52 -0.70 12.02
CA ILE A 389 10.14 -1.20 10.79
C ILE A 389 10.19 -0.08 9.75
N ASP A 390 11.02 -0.23 8.73
CA ASP A 390 11.15 0.76 7.65
C ASP A 390 10.09 0.52 6.56
N TRP A 391 8.85 0.95 6.84
CA TRP A 391 7.76 0.95 5.87
C TRP A 391 7.73 2.25 5.07
N GLY A 392 7.28 2.20 3.82
CA GLY A 392 7.03 3.36 2.98
C GLY A 392 5.56 3.75 2.93
N LEU A 393 5.28 4.99 2.53
CA LEU A 393 3.94 5.52 2.32
C LEU A 393 3.63 5.60 0.82
N SER A 394 2.63 4.86 0.36
CA SER A 394 1.97 5.02 -0.93
C SER A 394 0.77 5.93 -0.76
N PHE A 395 0.74 7.04 -1.49
CA PHE A 395 -0.29 8.06 -1.38
C PHE A 395 -0.85 8.45 -2.74
N HIS A 396 -2.17 8.64 -2.83
CA HIS A 396 -2.88 8.99 -4.06
C HIS A 396 -3.43 10.43 -3.97
N PRO A 397 -2.69 11.47 -4.37
CA PRO A 397 -3.09 12.88 -4.22
C PRO A 397 -4.04 13.37 -5.32
N TYR A 398 -5.06 12.60 -5.65
CA TYR A 398 -6.04 12.99 -6.64
C TYR A 398 -6.79 14.27 -6.27
N ASP A 399 -7.20 15.01 -7.28
CA ASP A 399 -8.14 16.13 -7.07
C ASP A 399 -9.53 15.61 -6.64
N SER A 400 -10.28 16.44 -5.94
CA SER A 400 -11.64 16.12 -5.56
C SER A 400 -12.62 17.16 -6.14
N PRO A 401 -13.49 16.74 -7.08
CA PRO A 401 -13.68 15.37 -7.58
C PRO A 401 -12.54 14.91 -8.51
N LEU A 402 -12.39 13.58 -8.71
CA LEU A 402 -11.34 12.98 -9.53
C LEU A 402 -11.27 13.48 -10.97
N TYR A 403 -12.37 14.02 -11.47
CA TYR A 403 -12.47 14.60 -12.81
C TYR A 403 -12.23 16.12 -12.85
N ASP A 404 -11.71 16.72 -11.76
CA ASP A 404 -11.30 18.13 -11.78
C ASP A 404 -10.10 18.32 -12.72
N PRO A 405 -10.21 19.13 -13.78
CA PRO A 405 -9.11 19.27 -14.73
C PRO A 405 -8.09 20.35 -14.36
N TYR A 406 -8.24 21.04 -13.22
CA TYR A 406 -7.42 22.20 -12.84
C TYR A 406 -6.51 21.85 -11.65
N ALA A 407 -5.55 20.95 -11.86
CA ALA A 407 -4.63 20.49 -10.82
C ALA A 407 -3.81 21.61 -10.12
N TRP A 408 -3.76 22.82 -10.69
CA TRP A 408 -3.04 23.98 -10.13
C TRP A 408 -3.94 24.95 -9.34
N LEU A 409 -5.26 24.70 -9.30
CA LEU A 409 -6.25 25.56 -8.63
C LEU A 409 -6.97 24.78 -7.53
N GLY A 410 -6.57 24.99 -6.28
CA GLY A 410 -7.24 24.37 -5.15
C GLY A 410 -8.72 24.79 -5.03
N LEU A 411 -9.62 23.84 -4.80
CA LEU A 411 -10.99 24.17 -4.46
C LEU A 411 -11.07 24.71 -3.02
N GLU A 412 -11.42 25.98 -2.83
CA GLU A 412 -11.46 26.66 -1.53
C GLU A 412 -12.17 25.88 -0.42
N ARG A 413 -13.20 25.13 -0.81
CA ARG A 413 -13.99 24.31 0.11
C ARG A 413 -13.25 23.06 0.59
N TRP A 414 -12.24 22.59 -0.15
CA TRP A 414 -11.73 21.23 0.00
C TRP A 414 -10.22 21.16 0.16
N VAL A 415 -9.50 22.16 -0.33
CA VAL A 415 -8.05 22.18 -0.32
C VAL A 415 -7.58 23.41 0.47
N HIS A 416 -7.11 23.17 1.69
CA HIS A 416 -6.63 24.20 2.61
C HIS A 416 -5.10 24.16 2.68
N LYS A 417 -4.53 25.18 3.33
CA LYS A 417 -3.06 25.38 3.44
C LYS A 417 -2.48 24.87 4.76
N ASP A 418 -3.23 24.13 5.53
CA ASP A 418 -2.82 23.59 6.83
C ASP A 418 -3.31 22.15 7.03
N VAL A 419 -2.87 21.52 8.11
CA VAL A 419 -3.12 20.10 8.41
C VAL A 419 -4.60 19.74 8.60
N THR A 420 -5.49 20.74 8.76
CA THR A 420 -6.94 20.52 8.85
C THR A 420 -7.63 20.45 7.50
N THR A 421 -6.86 20.44 6.41
CA THR A 421 -7.38 20.34 5.04
C THR A 421 -8.31 19.13 4.89
N PRO A 422 -9.46 19.27 4.22
CA PRO A 422 -10.31 18.13 3.83
C PRO A 422 -9.58 17.10 2.97
N TYR A 423 -8.82 17.56 1.96
CA TYR A 423 -8.07 16.70 1.05
C TYR A 423 -6.62 17.17 0.92
N ILE A 424 -5.71 16.22 0.75
CA ILE A 424 -4.34 16.49 0.30
C ILE A 424 -4.25 16.12 -1.17
N THR A 425 -3.95 17.11 -2.01
CA THR A 425 -3.85 17.04 -3.46
C THR A 425 -2.49 17.57 -3.89
N MET A 426 -2.22 17.69 -5.19
CA MET A 426 -0.93 18.20 -5.65
C MET A 426 -0.64 19.64 -5.17
N GLN A 427 -1.65 20.50 -4.96
CA GLN A 427 -1.46 21.89 -4.54
C GLN A 427 -0.90 22.02 -3.12
N ASN A 428 -1.33 21.15 -2.21
CA ASN A 428 -0.97 21.19 -0.79
C ASN A 428 -0.21 19.94 -0.32
N LEU A 429 0.48 19.26 -1.25
CA LEU A 429 1.25 18.03 -0.99
C LEU A 429 2.28 18.18 0.14
N TYR A 430 2.83 19.40 0.33
CA TYR A 430 3.74 19.71 1.42
C TYR A 430 3.16 19.42 2.82
N ILE A 431 1.83 19.42 2.97
CA ILE A 431 1.18 19.07 4.24
C ILE A 431 1.46 17.61 4.60
N LEU A 432 1.40 16.70 3.61
CA LEU A 432 1.72 15.29 3.82
C LEU A 432 3.19 15.12 4.21
N THR A 433 4.10 15.73 3.45
CA THR A 433 5.54 15.57 3.72
C THR A 433 5.94 16.23 5.04
N ASP A 434 5.45 17.44 5.35
CA ASP A 434 5.64 18.04 6.67
C ASP A 434 5.09 17.14 7.80
N TYR A 435 3.96 16.44 7.56
CA TYR A 435 3.37 15.52 8.53
C TYR A 435 4.27 14.31 8.78
N MET A 436 4.89 13.76 7.75
CA MET A 436 5.79 12.60 7.83
C MET A 436 7.15 12.93 8.46
N HIS A 437 7.51 14.22 8.63
CA HIS A 437 8.69 14.66 9.39
C HIS A 437 8.50 14.64 10.91
N GLN A 438 7.31 14.38 11.44
CA GLN A 438 7.10 14.25 12.87
C GLN A 438 7.88 13.05 13.42
N SER A 439 8.43 13.20 14.63
CA SER A 439 9.33 12.21 15.23
C SER A 439 8.76 10.80 15.32
N GLU A 440 7.45 10.68 15.50
CA GLU A 440 6.73 9.40 15.59
C GLU A 440 6.59 8.68 14.25
N PHE A 441 6.74 9.41 13.13
CA PHE A 441 6.67 8.85 11.78
C PHE A 441 8.04 8.47 11.21
N LEU A 442 9.14 8.86 11.85
CA LEU A 442 10.46 8.53 11.35
C LEU A 442 10.73 7.02 11.32
N SER A 443 11.55 6.60 10.38
CA SER A 443 12.01 5.22 10.25
C SER A 443 12.84 4.79 11.47
N PRO A 444 13.17 3.50 11.65
CA PRO A 444 14.05 3.04 12.72
C PRO A 444 15.45 3.71 12.71
N SER A 445 15.91 4.20 11.55
CA SER A 445 17.17 4.95 11.41
C SER A 445 17.04 6.44 11.74
N GLY A 446 15.83 6.94 11.96
CA GLY A 446 15.55 8.36 12.21
C GLY A 446 15.38 9.19 10.94
N GLU A 447 15.30 8.55 9.78
CA GLU A 447 15.08 9.21 8.49
C GLU A 447 13.58 9.34 8.17
N VAL A 448 13.22 10.32 7.34
CA VAL A 448 11.87 10.40 6.77
C VAL A 448 11.61 9.15 5.91
N ARG A 449 10.43 8.59 6.03
CA ARG A 449 10.06 7.39 5.27
C ARG A 449 9.92 7.70 3.79
N SER A 450 10.23 6.72 2.95
CA SER A 450 9.98 6.78 1.51
C SER A 450 8.50 7.07 1.22
N ILE A 451 8.22 8.08 0.37
CA ILE A 451 6.87 8.48 -0.03
C ILE A 451 6.74 8.32 -1.54
N SER A 452 5.85 7.45 -1.97
CA SER A 452 5.51 7.22 -3.36
C SER A 452 4.14 7.79 -3.68
N LEU A 453 4.04 8.71 -4.63
CA LEU A 453 2.77 9.05 -5.25
C LEU A 453 2.45 7.97 -6.27
N SER A 454 1.94 6.85 -5.77
CA SER A 454 1.82 5.60 -6.53
C SER A 454 0.66 5.59 -7.53
N GLU A 455 -0.23 6.57 -7.43
CA GLU A 455 -1.33 6.75 -8.37
C GLU A 455 -1.79 8.21 -8.36
N ILE A 456 -1.67 8.87 -9.50
CA ILE A 456 -2.17 10.24 -9.75
C ILE A 456 -2.47 10.43 -11.22
N GLY A 457 -3.63 10.97 -11.57
CA GLY A 457 -4.03 11.19 -12.95
C GLY A 457 -4.82 12.48 -13.15
N PHE A 458 -4.80 12.99 -14.38
CA PHE A 458 -5.45 14.24 -14.78
C PHE A 458 -6.30 14.02 -16.03
N THR A 459 -7.56 14.41 -15.97
CA THR A 459 -8.51 14.12 -17.05
C THR A 459 -8.41 15.09 -18.24
N SER A 460 -8.53 14.55 -19.44
CA SER A 460 -8.74 15.34 -20.67
C SER A 460 -10.21 15.51 -21.05
N TYR A 461 -11.14 14.98 -20.26
CA TYR A 461 -12.57 14.99 -20.60
C TYR A 461 -13.12 16.40 -20.89
N PHE A 462 -12.59 17.42 -20.22
CA PHE A 462 -12.99 18.82 -20.40
C PHE A 462 -12.06 19.61 -21.33
N GLY A 463 -11.03 18.99 -21.87
CA GLY A 463 -10.08 19.58 -22.82
C GLY A 463 -8.68 19.01 -22.67
N ASP A 464 -8.05 18.69 -23.78
CA ASP A 464 -6.69 18.18 -23.81
C ASP A 464 -5.68 19.19 -23.25
N ASP A 465 -5.90 20.48 -23.50
CA ASP A 465 -5.02 21.55 -22.98
C ASP A 465 -5.00 21.56 -21.45
N LEU A 466 -6.14 21.32 -20.79
CA LEU A 466 -6.23 21.27 -19.33
C LEU A 466 -5.44 20.07 -18.78
N GLN A 467 -5.54 18.90 -19.45
CA GLN A 467 -4.72 17.74 -19.09
C GLN A 467 -3.22 18.05 -19.25
N CYS A 468 -2.82 18.71 -20.34
CA CYS A 468 -1.44 19.10 -20.59
C CYS A 468 -0.86 19.94 -19.45
N ALA A 469 -1.59 20.98 -19.04
CA ALA A 469 -1.17 21.86 -17.97
C ALA A 469 -1.13 21.14 -16.62
N SER A 470 -2.13 20.29 -16.34
CA SER A 470 -2.21 19.53 -15.09
C SER A 470 -1.12 18.47 -14.97
N VAL A 471 -0.79 17.75 -16.04
CA VAL A 471 0.33 16.80 -16.09
C VAL A 471 1.66 17.52 -15.83
N ALA A 472 1.89 18.67 -16.48
CA ALA A 472 3.11 19.46 -16.28
C ALA A 472 3.21 19.96 -14.83
N TYR A 473 2.13 20.55 -14.31
CA TYR A 473 2.09 21.05 -12.94
C TYR A 473 2.31 19.92 -11.90
N GLY A 474 1.56 18.83 -12.03
CA GLY A 474 1.63 17.72 -11.09
C GLY A 474 3.03 17.10 -11.02
N TYR A 475 3.65 16.83 -12.17
CA TYR A 475 5.01 16.30 -12.22
C TYR A 475 6.03 17.27 -11.59
N LEU A 476 6.00 18.54 -11.97
CA LEU A 476 6.94 19.55 -11.46
C LEU A 476 6.77 19.78 -9.96
N GLN A 477 5.53 19.75 -9.47
CA GLN A 477 5.22 19.90 -8.04
C GLN A 477 5.79 18.72 -7.24
N ALA A 478 5.66 17.49 -7.74
CA ALA A 478 6.28 16.32 -7.12
C ALA A 478 7.81 16.39 -7.17
N ALA A 479 8.37 16.74 -8.33
CA ALA A 479 9.83 16.84 -8.53
C ALA A 479 10.50 17.93 -7.69
N ALA A 480 9.77 18.97 -7.31
CA ALA A 480 10.26 20.02 -6.41
C ALA A 480 10.24 19.63 -4.92
N ASN A 481 9.59 18.52 -4.56
CA ASN A 481 9.52 18.06 -3.19
C ASN A 481 10.54 16.92 -2.95
N PRO A 482 11.59 17.15 -2.15
CA PRO A 482 12.68 16.20 -1.99
C PRO A 482 12.30 14.92 -1.23
N ASP A 483 11.13 14.89 -0.58
CA ASP A 483 10.63 13.72 0.15
C ASP A 483 9.82 12.76 -0.75
N ILE A 484 9.59 13.13 -2.02
CA ILE A 484 8.84 12.29 -2.98
C ILE A 484 9.81 11.45 -3.81
N ASP A 485 9.73 10.14 -3.65
CA ASP A 485 10.58 9.16 -4.36
C ASP A 485 9.99 8.69 -5.69
N SER A 486 8.70 8.95 -5.94
CA SER A 486 7.99 8.40 -7.09
C SER A 486 6.76 9.23 -7.44
N PHE A 487 6.55 9.44 -8.75
CA PHE A 487 5.34 10.04 -9.32
C PHE A 487 4.81 9.10 -10.41
N MET A 488 3.86 8.23 -10.05
CA MET A 488 3.26 7.27 -10.97
C MET A 488 2.03 7.87 -11.63
N LEU A 489 2.20 8.37 -12.86
CA LEU A 489 1.09 8.91 -13.62
C LEU A 489 0.08 7.79 -13.96
N TYR A 490 -1.14 7.96 -13.57
CA TYR A 490 -2.27 7.14 -13.93
C TYR A 490 -2.97 7.80 -15.13
N ARG A 491 -2.89 7.27 -16.36
CA ARG A 491 -2.31 6.00 -16.79
C ARG A 491 -1.77 6.10 -18.22
N GLN A 492 -1.14 5.04 -18.76
CA GLN A 492 -0.65 5.06 -20.13
C GLN A 492 -1.78 5.19 -21.15
N THR A 493 -2.83 4.35 -21.07
CA THR A 493 -3.95 4.30 -22.02
C THR A 493 -5.27 4.61 -21.34
N ASP A 494 -6.10 5.45 -21.92
CA ASP A 494 -7.46 5.71 -21.45
C ASP A 494 -8.27 4.41 -21.31
N HIS A 495 -9.11 4.35 -20.29
CA HIS A 495 -10.01 3.23 -20.08
C HIS A 495 -11.46 3.61 -20.39
N ALA A 496 -12.10 2.89 -21.32
CA ALA A 496 -13.42 3.25 -21.84
C ALA A 496 -14.50 3.47 -20.77
N LYS A 497 -14.49 2.66 -19.68
CA LYS A 497 -15.46 2.81 -18.59
C LYS A 497 -15.18 4.01 -17.68
N GLU A 498 -13.92 4.39 -17.52
CA GLU A 498 -13.53 5.55 -16.74
C GLU A 498 -13.95 6.85 -17.44
N ILE A 499 -13.86 6.87 -18.78
CA ILE A 499 -14.34 8.00 -19.60
C ILE A 499 -15.84 8.25 -19.36
N GLU A 500 -16.66 7.20 -19.19
CA GLU A 500 -18.08 7.35 -18.85
C GLU A 500 -18.29 8.13 -17.52
N SER A 501 -17.29 8.09 -16.64
CA SER A 501 -17.26 8.82 -15.37
C SER A 501 -16.48 10.14 -15.45
N ARG A 502 -16.18 10.64 -16.65
CA ARG A 502 -15.40 11.86 -16.94
C ARG A 502 -13.91 11.72 -16.59
N ILE A 503 -13.41 10.50 -16.47
CA ILE A 503 -12.03 10.18 -16.11
C ILE A 503 -11.32 9.67 -17.37
N ALA A 504 -10.74 10.59 -18.16
CA ALA A 504 -9.94 10.31 -19.36
C ALA A 504 -8.48 10.70 -19.07
N GLN A 505 -7.77 9.87 -18.29
CA GLN A 505 -6.46 10.21 -17.68
C GLN A 505 -5.27 9.64 -18.45
N GLY A 506 -5.51 8.83 -19.50
CA GLY A 506 -4.43 8.26 -20.32
C GLY A 506 -3.63 9.32 -21.06
N LEU A 507 -2.35 9.00 -21.32
CA LEU A 507 -1.50 9.74 -22.29
C LEU A 507 -1.81 9.31 -23.73
N VAL A 508 -2.42 8.13 -23.88
CA VAL A 508 -2.87 7.55 -25.15
C VAL A 508 -4.37 7.28 -25.04
N ASP A 509 -5.11 7.56 -26.10
CA ASP A 509 -6.56 7.31 -26.15
C ASP A 509 -6.89 5.80 -26.29
N VAL A 510 -8.17 5.44 -26.18
CA VAL A 510 -8.65 4.05 -26.32
C VAL A 510 -8.38 3.42 -27.71
N ASN A 511 -8.00 4.21 -28.70
CA ASN A 511 -7.67 3.76 -30.06
C ASN A 511 -6.15 3.67 -30.29
N GLY A 512 -5.34 3.98 -29.29
CA GLY A 512 -3.88 3.96 -29.37
C GLY A 512 -3.25 5.23 -29.92
N ASN A 513 -3.99 6.35 -30.03
CA ASN A 513 -3.43 7.63 -30.47
C ASN A 513 -2.85 8.40 -29.27
N LYS A 514 -1.66 8.95 -29.44
CA LYS A 514 -1.04 9.84 -28.45
C LYS A 514 -1.86 11.11 -28.29
N LYS A 515 -2.23 11.45 -27.05
CA LYS A 515 -2.89 12.72 -26.73
C LYS A 515 -1.83 13.83 -26.57
N PRO A 516 -2.21 15.11 -26.65
CA PRO A 516 -1.25 16.22 -26.50
C PRO A 516 -0.45 16.17 -25.19
N ALA A 517 -1.03 15.69 -24.09
CA ALA A 517 -0.35 15.53 -22.79
C ALA A 517 0.84 14.55 -22.82
N TYR A 518 0.88 13.65 -23.82
CA TYR A 518 2.01 12.75 -24.03
C TYR A 518 3.32 13.52 -24.21
N ASP A 519 3.33 14.56 -25.04
CA ASP A 519 4.52 15.37 -25.29
C ASP A 519 4.88 16.21 -24.06
N TYR A 520 3.90 16.72 -23.29
CA TYR A 520 4.19 17.43 -22.05
C TYR A 520 4.88 16.49 -21.05
N TYR A 521 4.38 15.28 -20.85
CA TYR A 521 5.02 14.33 -19.95
C TYR A 521 6.39 13.87 -20.45
N LYS A 522 6.54 13.70 -21.79
CA LYS A 522 7.81 13.31 -22.40
C LYS A 522 8.93 14.33 -22.15
N TYR A 523 8.62 15.62 -22.29
CA TYR A 523 9.66 16.66 -22.35
C TYR A 523 9.82 17.49 -21.09
N ILE A 524 8.98 17.33 -20.08
CA ILE A 524 8.91 18.20 -18.89
C ILE A 524 10.19 18.20 -18.04
N ASP A 525 11.02 17.17 -18.14
CA ASP A 525 12.27 16.96 -17.40
C ASP A 525 13.51 16.88 -18.31
N THR A 526 13.37 17.32 -19.55
CA THR A 526 14.45 17.32 -20.54
C THR A 526 14.98 18.74 -20.80
N ASP A 527 15.91 18.89 -21.74
CA ASP A 527 16.38 20.19 -22.25
C ASP A 527 15.27 21.02 -22.92
N GLN A 528 14.14 20.41 -23.27
CA GLN A 528 12.95 21.07 -23.81
C GLN A 528 11.95 21.50 -22.73
N ALA A 529 12.21 21.25 -21.46
CA ALA A 529 11.29 21.52 -20.36
C ALA A 529 10.72 22.94 -20.37
N GLN A 530 11.56 23.95 -20.65
CA GLN A 530 11.11 25.34 -20.67
C GLN A 530 10.02 25.59 -21.70
N VAL A 531 10.09 24.96 -22.89
CA VAL A 531 9.07 25.11 -23.93
C VAL A 531 7.69 24.61 -23.43
N TYR A 532 7.68 23.49 -22.71
CA TYR A 532 6.44 22.91 -22.20
C TYR A 532 5.93 23.61 -20.95
N LYS A 533 6.82 24.17 -20.12
CA LYS A 533 6.45 25.07 -19.02
C LYS A 533 5.79 26.36 -19.53
N ASP A 534 6.34 26.97 -20.58
CA ASP A 534 5.78 28.18 -21.20
C ASP A 534 4.39 27.92 -21.78
N LYS A 535 4.22 26.77 -22.47
CA LYS A 535 2.92 26.33 -22.98
C LYS A 535 1.92 26.08 -21.85
N ALA A 536 2.32 25.37 -20.78
CA ALA A 536 1.46 25.13 -19.62
C ALA A 536 1.06 26.44 -18.95
N SER A 537 2.00 27.36 -18.76
CA SER A 537 1.75 28.70 -18.21
C SER A 537 0.72 29.49 -19.03
N ALA A 538 0.79 29.40 -20.37
CA ALA A 538 -0.17 30.04 -21.26
C ALA A 538 -1.59 29.45 -21.10
N ILE A 539 -1.71 28.14 -20.93
CA ILE A 539 -3.00 27.46 -20.67
C ILE A 539 -3.54 27.85 -19.29
N MET A 540 -2.68 27.87 -18.28
CA MET A 540 -3.04 28.20 -16.90
C MET A 540 -3.38 29.68 -16.71
N GLY A 541 -2.91 30.56 -17.61
CA GLY A 541 -3.01 32.01 -17.46
C GLY A 541 -2.13 32.57 -16.34
N MET A 542 -1.13 31.81 -15.89
CA MET A 542 -0.19 32.17 -14.81
C MET A 542 1.13 31.43 -14.98
N ASP A 543 2.21 31.98 -14.41
CA ASP A 543 3.54 31.39 -14.47
C ASP A 543 3.61 30.11 -13.62
N ILE A 544 3.87 28.96 -14.26
CA ILE A 544 3.97 27.67 -13.60
C ILE A 544 5.12 27.64 -12.59
N ASP A 545 6.28 28.26 -12.91
CA ASP A 545 7.44 28.29 -12.03
C ASP A 545 7.18 29.08 -10.73
N ALA A 546 6.24 30.03 -10.76
CA ALA A 546 5.81 30.76 -9.56
C ALA A 546 4.94 29.91 -8.61
N LEU A 547 4.36 28.82 -9.10
CA LEU A 547 3.50 27.92 -8.32
C LEU A 547 4.26 26.74 -7.73
N ILE A 548 5.31 26.27 -8.44
CA ILE A 548 6.03 25.05 -8.05
C ILE A 548 6.75 25.25 -6.71
N GLY A 549 6.50 24.32 -5.77
CA GLY A 549 7.05 24.37 -4.42
C GLY A 549 6.48 25.49 -3.54
N ASN A 550 5.52 26.26 -4.05
CA ASN A 550 4.94 27.37 -3.32
C ASN A 550 3.78 26.88 -2.42
N ARG A 551 3.83 27.25 -1.13
CA ARG A 551 2.77 26.94 -0.17
C ARG A 551 1.55 27.88 -0.30
N GLU A 552 1.71 28.99 -1.04
CA GLU A 552 0.66 29.94 -1.38
C GLU A 552 0.14 29.66 -2.80
N PHE A 553 -0.76 28.71 -2.94
CA PHE A 553 -1.37 28.36 -4.22
C PHE A 553 -2.70 29.09 -4.46
N PRO A 554 -3.08 29.34 -5.73
CA PRO A 554 -4.36 29.95 -6.06
C PRO A 554 -5.52 28.98 -5.78
N THR A 555 -6.65 29.54 -5.37
CA THR A 555 -7.88 28.81 -5.12
C THR A 555 -9.01 29.27 -6.02
N ARG A 556 -10.02 28.43 -6.19
CA ARG A 556 -11.25 28.74 -6.91
C ARG A 556 -12.49 28.21 -6.20
N THR A 557 -13.60 28.87 -6.41
CA THR A 557 -14.90 28.39 -5.95
C THR A 557 -15.45 27.35 -6.93
N TRP A 558 -16.01 26.26 -6.43
CA TRP A 558 -16.69 25.28 -7.26
C TRP A 558 -17.98 25.84 -7.85
N THR A 559 -18.06 25.92 -9.17
CA THR A 559 -19.26 26.38 -9.90
C THR A 559 -20.02 25.24 -10.59
N GLY A 560 -19.54 24.00 -10.47
CA GLY A 560 -20.00 22.86 -11.26
C GLY A 560 -19.38 22.88 -12.66
N TYR A 561 -19.40 21.74 -13.32
CA TYR A 561 -19.18 21.67 -14.76
C TYR A 561 -20.56 21.54 -15.39
N SER A 562 -20.98 22.54 -16.20
CA SER A 562 -22.13 22.37 -17.09
C SER A 562 -21.77 21.34 -18.14
N ASP A 563 -22.61 20.33 -18.29
CA ASP A 563 -22.53 19.36 -19.38
C ASP A 563 -22.65 20.04 -20.73
#